data_c75ff3a8207e0449cab82d7465f03e46
#
_entry.id   c75ff3a8207e0449cab82d7465f03e46
#
_cell.length_a   1.000
_cell.length_b   1.000
_cell.length_c   1.000
_cell.angle_alpha   90.00
_cell.angle_beta   90.00
_cell.angle_gamma   90.00
#
_symmetry.space_group_name_H-M   'P 1'
#
loop_
_entity.id
_entity.type
_entity.pdbx_description
1 polymer ?
#
loop_
_entity_poly.entity_id
_entity_poly.type
_entity_poly.pdbx_seq_one_letter_code
_entity_poly.pdbx_strand_id
1 'polypeptide(L)'
;MSKDLLNIIEAVANEKEVDRSVIIEALEAALAAATRKRYPDEEIGAKVVINPRTGEYKSFRLWTVVDDEAILENPDAEMRESVAAIEFPEAHLQVGDVHEVPIENEPFGRISAQQAKQIIIQKLREAERRKVYDQFIAEEGTLVHGIVRRHERGNVIVDINGAEATILRDGMIPRESLRIGDRIRGYLAKVNLEMRGPQLEVSRVAPEMLKQLFTLEVPEIGSGIIEIMGVARDPGLRAKIAVRTFDPRIDPVGACVGIRASRVQGVMNELAGECIDVILWDEDPETYVRKAMAPVQIVDTAIQTITNESGETRRVMHIAVPEGKLPQAVGRGGQNVRLASELTGWEINVLSEAEFETLQNAVQDSQEQTLAEVLNIDNDIAERLIQAGYTAPEMVAYAEHDELLAIEDFDAETVDALQARAADYLLQQAFV
;
A
#
# COMPACT_ATOMS: atom_id res chain seq x y z
N MET A 1 -44.53 -28.13 -18.75
CA MET A 1 -43.76 -27.43 -17.69
C MET A 1 -42.32 -27.89 -17.62
N SER A 2 -41.98 -29.15 -17.36
CA SER A 2 -40.56 -29.60 -17.31
C SER A 2 -39.81 -29.49 -18.65
N LYS A 3 -40.49 -29.75 -19.77
CA LYS A 3 -39.89 -29.57 -21.11
C LYS A 3 -39.62 -28.11 -21.46
N ASP A 4 -40.47 -27.20 -21.00
CA ASP A 4 -40.29 -25.76 -21.26
C ASP A 4 -39.06 -25.22 -20.52
N LEU A 5 -38.78 -25.74 -19.33
CA LEU A 5 -37.57 -25.38 -18.54
C LEU A 5 -36.31 -25.84 -19.29
N LEU A 6 -36.27 -27.10 -19.77
CA LEU A 6 -35.13 -27.60 -20.54
C LEU A 6 -34.91 -26.82 -21.84
N ASN A 7 -35.98 -26.45 -22.54
CA ASN A 7 -35.88 -25.63 -23.75
C ASN A 7 -35.28 -24.23 -23.46
N ILE A 8 -35.65 -23.62 -22.34
CA ILE A 8 -35.07 -22.35 -21.91
C ILE A 8 -33.56 -22.50 -21.57
N ILE A 9 -33.21 -23.56 -20.82
CA ILE A 9 -31.81 -23.88 -20.51
C ILE A 9 -30.98 -24.04 -21.79
N GLU A 10 -31.47 -24.82 -22.76
CA GLU A 10 -30.79 -25.04 -24.02
C GLU A 10 -30.67 -23.79 -24.88
N ALA A 11 -31.76 -23.01 -24.99
CA ALA A 11 -31.74 -21.77 -25.75
C ALA A 11 -30.74 -20.77 -25.20
N VAL A 12 -30.67 -20.60 -23.88
CA VAL A 12 -29.72 -19.67 -23.22
C VAL A 12 -28.31 -20.22 -23.27
N ALA A 13 -28.09 -21.53 -23.08
CA ALA A 13 -26.78 -22.16 -23.18
C ALA A 13 -26.16 -21.91 -24.58
N ASN A 14 -26.95 -22.11 -25.61
CA ASN A 14 -26.53 -21.91 -27.01
C ASN A 14 -26.37 -20.41 -27.36
N GLU A 15 -27.24 -19.51 -26.85
CA GLU A 15 -27.15 -18.06 -27.11
C GLU A 15 -25.89 -17.46 -26.44
N LYS A 16 -25.47 -17.99 -25.30
CA LYS A 16 -24.38 -17.44 -24.48
C LYS A 16 -23.08 -18.25 -24.46
N GLU A 17 -23.07 -19.38 -25.17
CA GLU A 17 -21.93 -20.33 -25.22
C GLU A 17 -21.45 -20.77 -23.80
N VAL A 18 -22.39 -21.04 -22.90
CA VAL A 18 -22.14 -21.38 -21.49
C VAL A 18 -22.59 -22.80 -21.21
N ASP A 19 -21.90 -23.46 -20.28
CA ASP A 19 -22.28 -24.79 -19.82
C ASP A 19 -23.68 -24.80 -19.19
N ARG A 20 -24.44 -25.86 -19.46
CA ARG A 20 -25.80 -26.05 -18.93
C ARG A 20 -25.83 -26.05 -17.40
N SER A 21 -24.79 -26.52 -16.76
CA SER A 21 -24.72 -26.57 -15.30
C SER A 21 -24.82 -25.18 -14.65
N VAL A 22 -24.17 -24.18 -15.24
CA VAL A 22 -24.21 -22.78 -14.75
C VAL A 22 -25.62 -22.20 -14.85
N ILE A 23 -26.33 -22.55 -15.92
CA ILE A 23 -27.72 -22.08 -16.14
C ILE A 23 -28.69 -22.78 -15.19
N ILE A 24 -28.49 -24.08 -14.92
CA ILE A 24 -29.28 -24.83 -13.96
C ILE A 24 -29.09 -24.23 -12.56
N GLU A 25 -27.86 -23.98 -12.12
CA GLU A 25 -27.59 -23.38 -10.85
C GLU A 25 -28.21 -21.97 -10.71
N ALA A 26 -28.16 -21.17 -11.78
CA ALA A 26 -28.82 -19.88 -11.80
C ALA A 26 -30.37 -19.98 -11.67
N LEU A 27 -30.98 -20.97 -12.30
CA LEU A 27 -32.42 -21.24 -12.19
C LEU A 27 -32.79 -21.78 -10.80
N GLU A 28 -31.99 -22.65 -10.23
CA GLU A 28 -32.19 -23.15 -8.87
C GLU A 28 -32.17 -22.00 -7.87
N ALA A 29 -31.19 -21.07 -7.99
CA ALA A 29 -31.12 -19.86 -7.17
C ALA A 29 -32.36 -18.95 -7.38
N ALA A 30 -32.84 -18.82 -8.62
CA ALA A 30 -34.03 -18.03 -8.94
C ALA A 30 -35.29 -18.60 -8.32
N LEU A 31 -35.47 -19.92 -8.45
CA LEU A 31 -36.59 -20.62 -7.86
C LEU A 31 -36.54 -20.59 -6.32
N ALA A 32 -35.38 -20.74 -5.73
CA ALA A 32 -35.18 -20.59 -4.29
C ALA A 32 -35.56 -19.19 -3.80
N ALA A 33 -35.17 -18.14 -4.54
CA ALA A 33 -35.56 -16.76 -4.23
C ALA A 33 -37.07 -16.52 -4.36
N ALA A 34 -37.73 -17.16 -5.36
CA ALA A 34 -39.16 -17.09 -5.50
C ALA A 34 -39.89 -17.85 -4.37
N THR A 35 -39.36 -19.00 -3.98
CA THR A 35 -39.87 -19.79 -2.86
C THR A 35 -39.83 -18.99 -1.56
N ARG A 36 -38.74 -18.29 -1.27
CA ARG A 36 -38.67 -17.39 -0.10
C ARG A 36 -39.72 -16.30 -0.11
N LYS A 37 -40.03 -15.71 -1.24
CA LYS A 37 -41.07 -14.67 -1.35
C LYS A 37 -42.50 -15.15 -1.05
N ARG A 38 -42.71 -16.46 -1.00
CA ARG A 38 -44.01 -17.05 -0.61
C ARG A 38 -44.23 -16.95 0.90
N TYR A 39 -43.17 -16.77 1.63
CA TYR A 39 -43.16 -16.62 3.10
C TYR A 39 -42.71 -15.21 3.47
N PRO A 40 -43.57 -14.17 3.27
CA PRO A 40 -43.13 -12.78 3.39
C PRO A 40 -42.87 -12.37 4.83
N ASP A 41 -43.43 -13.09 5.80
CA ASP A 41 -43.29 -12.82 7.22
C ASP A 41 -42.19 -13.68 7.90
N GLU A 42 -41.51 -14.57 7.13
CA GLU A 42 -40.47 -15.48 7.59
C GLU A 42 -39.23 -15.36 6.72
N GLU A 43 -38.04 -15.30 7.33
CA GLU A 43 -36.76 -15.31 6.61
C GLU A 43 -36.23 -16.74 6.43
N ILE A 44 -36.99 -17.58 5.71
CA ILE A 44 -36.63 -19.00 5.51
C ILE A 44 -35.40 -19.20 4.66
N GLY A 45 -34.56 -20.18 5.02
CA GLY A 45 -33.61 -20.80 4.10
C GLY A 45 -34.35 -21.62 3.05
N ALA A 46 -34.07 -21.43 1.77
CA ALA A 46 -34.67 -22.21 0.70
C ALA A 46 -33.65 -22.70 -0.33
N LYS A 47 -33.78 -23.95 -0.74
CA LYS A 47 -32.99 -24.58 -1.80
C LYS A 47 -33.93 -25.23 -2.81
N VAL A 48 -33.57 -25.13 -4.09
CA VAL A 48 -34.24 -25.83 -5.16
C VAL A 48 -33.22 -26.65 -5.92
N VAL A 49 -33.59 -27.87 -6.27
CA VAL A 49 -32.76 -28.78 -7.07
C VAL A 49 -33.50 -29.17 -8.32
N ILE A 50 -32.87 -28.93 -9.49
CA ILE A 50 -33.44 -29.26 -10.82
C ILE A 50 -32.77 -30.52 -11.36
N ASN A 51 -33.58 -31.47 -11.81
CA ASN A 51 -33.05 -32.64 -12.50
C ASN A 51 -32.62 -32.25 -13.93
N PRO A 52 -31.35 -32.34 -14.31
CA PRO A 52 -30.85 -31.88 -15.59
C PRO A 52 -31.39 -32.72 -16.80
N ARG A 53 -31.92 -33.90 -16.53
CA ARG A 53 -32.45 -34.80 -17.59
C ARG A 53 -33.94 -34.65 -17.81
N THR A 54 -34.70 -34.46 -16.71
CA THR A 54 -36.17 -34.41 -16.79
C THR A 54 -36.72 -32.98 -16.73
N GLY A 55 -35.95 -32.03 -16.23
CA GLY A 55 -36.40 -30.66 -15.96
C GLY A 55 -37.37 -30.55 -14.78
N GLU A 56 -37.54 -31.63 -14.03
CA GLU A 56 -38.31 -31.61 -12.78
C GLU A 56 -37.47 -30.98 -11.66
N TYR A 57 -38.11 -30.25 -10.77
CA TYR A 57 -37.44 -29.64 -9.65
C TYR A 57 -38.17 -29.93 -8.35
N LYS A 58 -37.39 -29.88 -7.25
CA LYS A 58 -37.87 -30.04 -5.87
C LYS A 58 -37.39 -28.86 -5.04
N SER A 59 -38.29 -28.35 -4.23
CA SER A 59 -37.98 -27.24 -3.31
C SER A 59 -37.85 -27.76 -1.87
N PHE A 60 -36.88 -27.23 -1.15
CA PHE A 60 -36.59 -27.59 0.22
C PHE A 60 -36.48 -26.32 1.07
N ARG A 61 -37.03 -26.37 2.29
CA ARG A 61 -36.70 -25.44 3.37
C ARG A 61 -35.45 -25.94 4.03
N LEU A 62 -34.52 -25.01 4.33
CA LEU A 62 -33.27 -25.31 4.99
C LEU A 62 -33.35 -24.92 6.43
N TRP A 63 -32.91 -25.80 7.32
CA TRP A 63 -32.71 -25.56 8.74
C TRP A 63 -31.23 -25.78 9.08
N THR A 64 -30.58 -24.76 9.61
CA THR A 64 -29.21 -24.87 10.14
C THR A 64 -29.29 -25.23 11.60
N VAL A 65 -28.64 -26.31 12.03
CA VAL A 65 -28.63 -26.73 13.42
C VAL A 65 -27.56 -25.95 14.16
N VAL A 66 -27.99 -25.30 15.25
CA VAL A 66 -27.13 -24.49 16.12
C VAL A 66 -27.12 -25.07 17.54
N ASP A 67 -26.11 -24.67 18.32
CA ASP A 67 -25.99 -25.08 19.72
C ASP A 67 -27.20 -24.61 20.54
N ASP A 68 -27.57 -25.39 21.56
CA ASP A 68 -28.72 -25.11 22.42
C ASP A 68 -28.58 -23.78 23.23
N GLU A 69 -27.32 -23.39 23.52
CA GLU A 69 -27.01 -22.14 24.22
C GLU A 69 -26.82 -20.94 23.27
N ALA A 70 -26.77 -21.17 21.94
CA ALA A 70 -26.60 -20.12 20.96
C ALA A 70 -27.83 -19.20 20.86
N ILE A 71 -27.59 -17.92 20.61
CA ILE A 71 -28.64 -16.96 20.27
C ILE A 71 -28.98 -17.20 18.80
N LEU A 72 -30.25 -17.50 18.50
CA LEU A 72 -30.74 -17.66 17.13
C LEU A 72 -30.66 -16.30 16.43
N GLU A 73 -29.83 -16.20 15.40
CA GLU A 73 -29.77 -15.01 14.53
C GLU A 73 -30.97 -14.94 13.60
N ASN A 74 -31.40 -16.11 13.10
CA ASN A 74 -32.57 -16.23 12.26
C ASN A 74 -33.44 -17.42 12.72
N PRO A 75 -34.50 -17.19 13.57
CA PRO A 75 -35.38 -18.23 14.06
C PRO A 75 -36.14 -19.00 12.98
N ASP A 76 -36.26 -18.46 11.77
CA ASP A 76 -36.97 -19.08 10.65
C ASP A 76 -36.09 -20.01 9.80
N ALA A 77 -34.79 -19.96 9.97
CA ALA A 77 -33.82 -20.77 9.25
C ALA A 77 -32.84 -21.53 10.18
N GLU A 78 -32.84 -21.23 11.48
CA GLU A 78 -32.00 -21.88 12.48
C GLU A 78 -32.84 -22.70 13.45
N MET A 79 -32.30 -23.84 13.88
CA MET A 79 -32.93 -24.75 14.80
C MET A 79 -31.93 -25.24 15.84
N ARG A 80 -32.30 -25.29 17.11
CA ARG A 80 -31.46 -25.84 18.18
C ARG A 80 -31.31 -27.34 18.04
N GLU A 81 -30.14 -27.88 18.44
CA GLU A 81 -29.83 -29.30 18.34
C GLU A 81 -30.87 -30.17 19.08
N SER A 82 -31.30 -29.76 20.29
CA SER A 82 -32.35 -30.45 21.07
C SER A 82 -33.68 -30.48 20.35
N VAL A 83 -34.06 -29.41 19.63
CA VAL A 83 -35.30 -29.34 18.86
C VAL A 83 -35.19 -30.18 17.61
N ALA A 84 -34.04 -30.14 16.91
CA ALA A 84 -33.76 -30.95 15.74
C ALA A 84 -33.84 -32.45 16.04
N ALA A 85 -33.33 -32.88 17.20
CA ALA A 85 -33.40 -34.26 17.65
C ALA A 85 -34.84 -34.74 17.93
N ILE A 86 -35.74 -33.82 18.33
CA ILE A 86 -37.16 -34.13 18.57
C ILE A 86 -37.94 -34.13 17.26
N GLU A 87 -37.75 -33.17 16.38
CA GLU A 87 -38.51 -33.04 15.13
C GLU A 87 -38.03 -34.00 14.05
N PHE A 88 -36.70 -34.31 14.01
CA PHE A 88 -36.08 -35.17 13.00
C PHE A 88 -35.24 -36.29 13.63
N PRO A 89 -35.80 -37.19 14.45
CA PRO A 89 -35.04 -38.18 15.22
C PRO A 89 -34.24 -39.17 14.35
N GLU A 90 -34.66 -39.40 13.12
CA GLU A 90 -34.02 -40.34 12.19
C GLU A 90 -32.78 -39.67 11.50
N ALA A 91 -32.69 -38.36 11.51
CA ALA A 91 -31.63 -37.63 10.78
C ALA A 91 -30.33 -37.51 11.53
N HIS A 92 -30.30 -37.74 12.85
CA HIS A 92 -29.09 -37.67 13.71
C HIS A 92 -28.26 -36.39 13.48
N LEU A 93 -28.91 -35.24 13.44
CA LEU A 93 -28.32 -33.96 13.13
C LEU A 93 -27.43 -33.46 14.27
N GLN A 94 -26.29 -32.85 13.91
CA GLN A 94 -25.33 -32.22 14.82
C GLN A 94 -25.24 -30.70 14.56
N VAL A 95 -24.68 -29.97 15.52
CA VAL A 95 -24.43 -28.53 15.37
C VAL A 95 -23.60 -28.26 14.10
N GLY A 96 -24.10 -27.36 13.23
CA GLY A 96 -23.50 -27.02 11.94
C GLY A 96 -24.10 -27.78 10.74
N ASP A 97 -24.92 -28.82 10.98
CA ASP A 97 -25.60 -29.52 9.90
C ASP A 97 -26.75 -28.68 9.31
N VAL A 98 -26.99 -28.83 8.01
CA VAL A 98 -28.11 -28.22 7.31
C VAL A 98 -29.11 -29.31 6.92
N HIS A 99 -30.30 -29.26 7.54
CA HIS A 99 -31.37 -30.18 7.24
C HIS A 99 -32.31 -29.66 6.17
N GLU A 100 -32.61 -30.51 5.17
CA GLU A 100 -33.47 -30.18 4.01
C GLU A 100 -34.85 -30.78 4.19
N VAL A 101 -35.87 -29.93 4.39
CA VAL A 101 -37.26 -30.36 4.52
C VAL A 101 -37.98 -30.08 3.20
N PRO A 102 -38.55 -31.10 2.53
CA PRO A 102 -39.31 -30.89 1.27
C PRO A 102 -40.53 -29.99 1.49
N ILE A 103 -40.64 -28.99 0.64
CA ILE A 103 -41.81 -28.08 0.61
C ILE A 103 -42.46 -28.09 -0.76
N GLU A 104 -43.70 -27.56 -0.81
CA GLU A 104 -44.43 -27.47 -2.07
C GLU A 104 -43.71 -26.60 -3.10
N ASN A 105 -43.54 -27.12 -4.31
CA ASN A 105 -42.90 -26.40 -5.39
C ASN A 105 -43.67 -25.15 -5.80
N GLU A 106 -43.02 -24.03 -5.97
CA GLU A 106 -43.62 -22.85 -6.59
C GLU A 106 -43.82 -23.12 -8.09
N PRO A 107 -45.06 -22.92 -8.62
CA PRO A 107 -45.30 -23.13 -10.06
C PRO A 107 -44.41 -22.24 -10.93
N PHE A 108 -43.63 -22.82 -11.83
CA PHE A 108 -42.72 -22.12 -12.74
C PHE A 108 -43.39 -20.98 -13.52
N GLY A 109 -44.71 -21.11 -13.81
CA GLY A 109 -45.49 -20.09 -14.51
C GLY A 109 -45.69 -18.76 -13.75
N ARG A 110 -45.36 -18.69 -12.43
CA ARG A 110 -45.38 -17.46 -11.69
C ARG A 110 -44.05 -16.66 -11.80
N ILE A 111 -42.98 -17.33 -12.16
CA ILE A 111 -41.73 -16.64 -12.50
C ILE A 111 -41.83 -16.23 -13.95
N SER A 112 -41.91 -14.93 -14.22
CA SER A 112 -41.91 -14.48 -15.61
C SER A 112 -40.61 -14.93 -16.28
N ALA A 113 -40.69 -15.41 -17.53
CA ALA A 113 -39.51 -15.77 -18.32
C ALA A 113 -38.47 -14.64 -18.35
N GLN A 114 -38.92 -13.40 -18.16
CA GLN A 114 -38.06 -12.22 -18.06
C GLN A 114 -37.27 -12.15 -16.77
N GLN A 115 -37.86 -12.57 -15.63
CA GLN A 115 -37.12 -12.63 -14.33
C GLN A 115 -36.10 -13.76 -14.35
N ALA A 116 -36.46 -14.93 -14.85
CA ALA A 116 -35.51 -16.03 -15.02
C ALA A 116 -34.34 -15.62 -15.93
N LYS A 117 -34.60 -14.95 -17.06
CA LYS A 117 -33.54 -14.43 -17.94
C LYS A 117 -32.62 -13.43 -17.22
N GLN A 118 -33.17 -12.53 -16.39
CA GLN A 118 -32.34 -11.57 -15.63
C GLN A 118 -31.44 -12.26 -14.62
N ILE A 119 -31.93 -13.26 -13.89
CA ILE A 119 -31.14 -13.99 -12.89
C ILE A 119 -30.05 -14.82 -13.57
N ILE A 120 -30.35 -15.47 -14.68
CA ILE A 120 -29.35 -16.19 -15.49
C ILE A 120 -28.24 -15.23 -15.95
N ILE A 121 -28.61 -14.07 -16.51
CA ILE A 121 -27.63 -13.06 -16.94
C ILE A 121 -26.80 -12.56 -15.78
N GLN A 122 -27.39 -12.39 -14.60
CA GLN A 122 -26.67 -11.98 -13.40
C GLN A 122 -25.66 -13.06 -12.96
N LYS A 123 -26.10 -14.32 -12.86
CA LYS A 123 -25.22 -15.44 -12.47
C LYS A 123 -24.09 -15.67 -13.48
N LEU A 124 -24.41 -15.55 -14.77
CA LEU A 124 -23.38 -15.62 -15.81
C LEU A 124 -22.33 -14.53 -15.63
N ARG A 125 -22.76 -13.29 -15.41
CA ARG A 125 -21.82 -12.18 -15.11
C ARG A 125 -20.99 -12.42 -13.85
N GLU A 126 -21.58 -13.02 -12.82
CA GLU A 126 -20.85 -13.40 -11.59
C GLU A 126 -19.78 -14.47 -11.90
N ALA A 127 -20.14 -15.50 -12.69
CA ALA A 127 -19.22 -16.54 -13.10
C ALA A 127 -18.08 -16.00 -14.00
N GLU A 128 -18.40 -15.13 -14.98
CA GLU A 128 -17.41 -14.46 -15.82
C GLU A 128 -16.46 -13.60 -14.97
N ARG A 129 -17.01 -12.86 -14.00
CA ARG A 129 -16.20 -12.06 -13.07
C ARG A 129 -15.28 -12.92 -12.23
N ARG A 130 -15.80 -14.04 -11.69
CA ARG A 130 -14.99 -14.96 -10.92
C ARG A 130 -13.85 -15.53 -11.73
N LYS A 131 -14.12 -15.90 -12.97
CA LYS A 131 -13.08 -16.38 -13.89
C LYS A 131 -11.97 -15.34 -14.13
N VAL A 132 -12.35 -14.08 -14.37
CA VAL A 132 -11.38 -13.00 -14.54
C VAL A 132 -10.60 -12.77 -13.24
N TYR A 133 -11.26 -12.75 -12.09
CA TYR A 133 -10.60 -12.61 -10.80
C TYR A 133 -9.58 -13.73 -10.56
N ASP A 134 -9.99 -14.99 -10.71
CA ASP A 134 -9.12 -16.16 -10.49
C ASP A 134 -7.93 -16.18 -11.46
N GLN A 135 -8.12 -15.66 -12.68
CA GLN A 135 -7.05 -15.53 -13.68
C GLN A 135 -6.00 -14.49 -13.30
N PHE A 136 -6.42 -13.34 -12.77
CA PHE A 136 -5.53 -12.18 -12.58
C PHE A 136 -5.08 -11.95 -11.15
N ILE A 137 -5.67 -12.60 -10.15
CA ILE A 137 -5.31 -12.36 -8.74
C ILE A 137 -3.83 -12.66 -8.45
N ALA A 138 -3.26 -13.66 -9.13
CA ALA A 138 -1.84 -13.99 -9.01
C ALA A 138 -0.91 -12.96 -9.70
N GLU A 139 -1.45 -12.14 -10.59
CA GLU A 139 -0.72 -11.09 -11.31
C GLU A 139 -0.86 -9.71 -10.62
N GLU A 140 -1.69 -9.60 -9.57
CA GLU A 140 -1.77 -8.38 -8.77
C GLU A 140 -0.40 -8.00 -8.23
N GLY A 141 -0.03 -6.73 -8.34
CA GLY A 141 1.30 -6.28 -7.98
C GLY A 141 2.37 -6.43 -9.07
N THR A 142 2.03 -6.83 -10.28
CA THR A 142 2.97 -6.99 -11.40
C THR A 142 2.69 -6.03 -12.56
N LEU A 143 3.62 -5.98 -13.53
CA LEU A 143 3.41 -5.27 -14.78
C LEU A 143 2.55 -6.09 -15.74
N VAL A 144 1.51 -5.45 -16.26
CA VAL A 144 0.63 -6.00 -17.28
C VAL A 144 0.74 -5.20 -18.58
N HIS A 145 0.42 -5.85 -19.68
CA HIS A 145 0.40 -5.26 -21.01
C HIS A 145 -1.02 -5.24 -21.53
N GLY A 146 -1.42 -4.12 -22.11
CA GLY A 146 -2.76 -4.00 -22.64
C GLY A 146 -2.84 -3.12 -23.88
N ILE A 147 -4.02 -3.10 -24.48
CA ILE A 147 -4.34 -2.25 -25.64
C ILE A 147 -5.47 -1.32 -25.25
N VAL A 148 -5.31 -0.03 -25.46
CA VAL A 148 -6.33 0.98 -25.22
C VAL A 148 -7.54 0.73 -26.11
N ARG A 149 -8.73 0.54 -25.49
CA ARG A 149 -9.97 0.28 -26.21
C ARG A 149 -10.85 1.51 -26.34
N ARG A 150 -11.02 2.25 -25.26
CA ARG A 150 -11.88 3.45 -25.23
C ARG A 150 -11.54 4.36 -24.06
N HIS A 151 -12.02 5.59 -24.16
CA HIS A 151 -12.02 6.55 -23.05
C HIS A 151 -13.44 6.67 -22.49
N GLU A 152 -13.59 6.61 -21.18
CA GLU A 152 -14.87 6.65 -20.51
C GLU A 152 -14.81 7.54 -19.25
N ARG A 153 -15.56 8.64 -19.25
CA ARG A 153 -15.64 9.58 -18.09
C ARG A 153 -14.29 10.05 -17.54
N GLY A 154 -13.31 10.21 -18.42
CA GLY A 154 -11.96 10.63 -18.06
C GLY A 154 -11.01 9.49 -17.67
N ASN A 155 -11.49 8.26 -17.59
CA ASN A 155 -10.68 7.05 -17.41
C ASN A 155 -10.34 6.43 -18.76
N VAL A 156 -9.33 5.58 -18.79
CA VAL A 156 -8.94 4.80 -19.97
C VAL A 156 -9.26 3.33 -19.74
N ILE A 157 -10.00 2.74 -20.66
CA ILE A 157 -10.30 1.30 -20.63
C ILE A 157 -9.34 0.58 -21.55
N VAL A 158 -8.70 -0.43 -21.00
CA VAL A 158 -7.63 -1.21 -21.62
C VAL A 158 -8.06 -2.67 -21.65
N ASP A 159 -7.73 -3.35 -22.73
CA ASP A 159 -7.89 -4.80 -22.84
C ASP A 159 -6.58 -5.48 -22.44
N ILE A 160 -6.63 -6.34 -21.46
CA ILE A 160 -5.50 -7.15 -20.98
C ILE A 160 -5.90 -8.62 -21.13
N ASN A 161 -5.34 -9.31 -22.11
CA ASN A 161 -5.60 -10.73 -22.36
C ASN A 161 -7.11 -11.08 -22.45
N GLY A 162 -7.94 -10.17 -23.01
CA GLY A 162 -9.38 -10.34 -23.17
C GLY A 162 -10.22 -9.86 -21.99
N ALA A 163 -9.60 -9.43 -20.89
CA ALA A 163 -10.29 -8.81 -19.76
C ALA A 163 -10.20 -7.27 -19.84
N GLU A 164 -11.29 -6.59 -19.48
CA GLU A 164 -11.28 -5.13 -19.40
C GLU A 164 -10.62 -4.67 -18.08
N ALA A 165 -9.64 -3.78 -18.22
CA ALA A 165 -8.99 -3.07 -17.13
C ALA A 165 -9.29 -1.58 -17.21
N THR A 166 -9.27 -0.91 -16.08
CA THR A 166 -9.44 0.55 -16.01
C THR A 166 -8.17 1.20 -15.52
N ILE A 167 -7.75 2.28 -16.20
CA ILE A 167 -6.80 3.24 -15.67
C ILE A 167 -7.62 4.46 -15.26
N LEU A 168 -7.69 4.71 -13.97
CA LEU A 168 -8.37 5.88 -13.43
C LEU A 168 -7.64 7.16 -13.85
N ARG A 169 -8.33 8.29 -13.83
CA ARG A 169 -7.76 9.58 -14.22
C ARG A 169 -6.52 9.95 -13.38
N ASP A 170 -6.54 9.65 -12.11
CA ASP A 170 -5.42 9.84 -11.17
C ASP A 170 -4.34 8.76 -11.28
N GLY A 171 -4.65 7.62 -11.91
CA GLY A 171 -3.72 6.56 -12.28
C GLY A 171 -2.98 6.79 -13.60
N MET A 172 -3.27 7.86 -14.34
CA MET A 172 -2.60 8.21 -15.59
C MET A 172 -1.45 9.18 -15.38
N ILE A 173 -0.38 9.02 -16.16
CA ILE A 173 0.72 9.99 -16.17
C ILE A 173 0.18 11.35 -16.68
N PRO A 174 0.40 12.46 -15.94
CA PRO A 174 -0.05 13.77 -16.38
C PRO A 174 0.49 14.13 -17.77
N ARG A 175 -0.40 14.63 -18.64
CA ARG A 175 -0.09 15.00 -20.04
C ARG A 175 0.24 13.84 -20.98
N GLU A 176 0.18 12.61 -20.55
CA GLU A 176 0.29 11.47 -21.43
C GLU A 176 -0.95 11.39 -22.34
N SER A 177 -0.72 11.18 -23.64
CA SER A 177 -1.80 11.05 -24.61
C SER A 177 -1.92 9.59 -25.06
N LEU A 178 -2.80 8.85 -24.42
CA LEU A 178 -3.11 7.47 -24.79
C LEU A 178 -4.21 7.46 -25.87
N ARG A 179 -3.93 6.89 -27.03
CA ARG A 179 -4.89 6.78 -28.14
C ARG A 179 -5.48 5.38 -28.20
N ILE A 180 -6.68 5.29 -28.75
CA ILE A 180 -7.32 3.98 -29.01
C ILE A 180 -6.42 3.17 -29.95
N GLY A 181 -6.10 1.94 -29.55
CA GLY A 181 -5.18 1.03 -30.26
C GLY A 181 -3.73 1.07 -29.75
N ASP A 182 -3.36 2.04 -28.91
CA ASP A 182 -2.02 2.08 -28.33
C ASP A 182 -1.77 0.88 -27.42
N ARG A 183 -0.56 0.33 -27.49
CA ARG A 183 -0.10 -0.68 -26.54
C ARG A 183 0.55 0.03 -25.38
N ILE A 184 0.10 -0.34 -24.18
CA ILE A 184 0.61 0.24 -22.94
C ILE A 184 1.05 -0.84 -21.97
N ARG A 185 1.98 -0.48 -21.09
CA ARG A 185 2.31 -1.21 -19.87
C ARG A 185 1.69 -0.47 -18.68
N GLY A 186 1.32 -1.20 -17.67
CA GLY A 186 0.83 -0.61 -16.43
C GLY A 186 1.05 -1.57 -15.27
N TYR A 187 1.02 -1.04 -14.08
CA TYR A 187 1.06 -1.80 -12.84
C TYR A 187 -0.36 -2.22 -12.46
N LEU A 188 -0.60 -3.51 -12.33
CA LEU A 188 -1.88 -4.05 -11.89
C LEU A 188 -2.02 -3.80 -10.38
N ALA A 189 -2.64 -2.68 -10.04
CA ALA A 189 -2.71 -2.22 -8.65
C ALA A 189 -3.72 -3.02 -7.83
N LYS A 190 -4.83 -3.45 -8.47
CA LYS A 190 -5.89 -4.16 -7.76
C LYS A 190 -6.75 -5.02 -8.69
N VAL A 191 -7.16 -6.19 -8.18
CA VAL A 191 -8.13 -7.08 -8.81
C VAL A 191 -9.39 -7.14 -7.95
N ASN A 192 -10.52 -6.62 -8.45
CA ASN A 192 -11.76 -6.48 -7.69
C ASN A 192 -12.82 -7.50 -8.13
N LEU A 193 -13.32 -8.34 -7.22
CA LEU A 193 -14.38 -9.30 -7.51
C LEU A 193 -15.76 -8.65 -7.60
N GLU A 194 -16.07 -7.69 -6.72
CA GLU A 194 -17.42 -7.16 -6.52
C GLU A 194 -17.73 -5.86 -7.29
N MET A 195 -16.76 -5.30 -7.99
CA MET A 195 -16.91 -3.99 -8.64
C MET A 195 -17.88 -4.05 -9.84
N ARG A 196 -18.78 -3.07 -9.93
CA ARG A 196 -19.60 -2.88 -11.15
C ARG A 196 -18.77 -2.18 -12.22
N GLY A 197 -18.30 -2.93 -13.23
CA GLY A 197 -17.44 -2.42 -14.30
C GLY A 197 -16.18 -3.28 -14.48
N PRO A 198 -15.10 -2.73 -15.07
CA PRO A 198 -13.83 -3.43 -15.18
C PRO A 198 -13.28 -3.82 -13.81
N GLN A 199 -12.85 -5.08 -13.67
CA GLN A 199 -12.37 -5.62 -12.40
C GLN A 199 -10.92 -5.34 -12.13
N LEU A 200 -10.15 -5.04 -13.16
CA LEU A 200 -8.72 -4.80 -13.10
C LEU A 200 -8.49 -3.30 -13.02
N GLU A 201 -7.79 -2.87 -11.99
CA GLU A 201 -7.34 -1.49 -11.82
C GLU A 201 -5.85 -1.40 -12.11
N VAL A 202 -5.49 -0.58 -13.09
CA VAL A 202 -4.11 -0.41 -13.55
C VAL A 202 -3.66 1.01 -13.27
N SER A 203 -2.46 1.16 -12.74
CA SER A 203 -1.82 2.44 -12.47
C SER A 203 -0.55 2.60 -13.30
N ARG A 204 -0.35 3.81 -13.85
CA ARG A 204 0.89 4.24 -14.49
C ARG A 204 1.69 5.22 -13.63
N VAL A 205 1.10 5.64 -12.51
CA VAL A 205 1.72 6.60 -11.57
C VAL A 205 2.31 5.93 -10.33
N ALA A 206 1.94 4.69 -10.03
CA ALA A 206 2.41 3.98 -8.85
C ALA A 206 3.95 3.88 -8.83
N PRO A 207 4.59 4.07 -7.66
CA PRO A 207 6.04 3.88 -7.50
C PRO A 207 6.49 2.46 -7.87
N GLU A 208 5.64 1.48 -7.62
CA GLU A 208 5.87 0.06 -7.93
C GLU A 208 6.04 -0.17 -9.43
N MET A 209 5.38 0.62 -10.28
CA MET A 209 5.57 0.55 -11.73
C MET A 209 7.03 0.82 -12.10
N LEU A 210 7.65 1.83 -11.50
CA LEU A 210 9.06 2.15 -11.74
C LEU A 210 9.96 1.02 -11.28
N LYS A 211 9.72 0.42 -10.10
CA LYS A 211 10.48 -0.74 -9.60
C LYS A 211 10.42 -1.91 -10.58
N GLN A 212 9.22 -2.24 -11.04
CA GLN A 212 9.01 -3.35 -11.99
C GLN A 212 9.66 -3.09 -13.35
N LEU A 213 9.62 -1.86 -13.85
CA LEU A 213 10.29 -1.49 -15.09
C LEU A 213 11.81 -1.65 -14.97
N PHE A 214 12.41 -1.23 -13.86
CA PHE A 214 13.84 -1.44 -13.62
C PHE A 214 14.18 -2.92 -13.46
N THR A 215 13.33 -3.71 -12.82
CA THR A 215 13.52 -5.17 -12.71
C THR A 215 13.52 -5.84 -14.09
N LEU A 216 12.73 -5.33 -15.02
CA LEU A 216 12.66 -5.84 -16.41
C LEU A 216 13.87 -5.41 -17.24
N GLU A 217 14.30 -4.14 -17.13
CA GLU A 217 15.36 -3.57 -17.97
C GLU A 217 16.77 -3.86 -17.44
N VAL A 218 16.93 -4.17 -16.15
CA VAL A 218 18.19 -4.40 -15.45
C VAL A 218 18.27 -5.82 -14.93
N PRO A 219 18.91 -6.75 -15.64
CA PRO A 219 19.01 -8.17 -15.26
C PRO A 219 19.60 -8.39 -13.87
N GLU A 220 20.50 -7.49 -13.43
CA GLU A 220 21.15 -7.54 -12.13
C GLU A 220 20.16 -7.28 -10.99
N ILE A 221 19.08 -6.52 -11.22
CA ILE A 221 17.97 -6.36 -10.29
C ILE A 221 17.09 -7.62 -10.34
N GLY A 222 16.76 -8.11 -11.53
CA GLY A 222 15.96 -9.31 -11.70
C GLY A 222 16.57 -10.57 -11.06
N SER A 223 17.91 -10.62 -10.99
CA SER A 223 18.65 -11.71 -10.33
C SER A 223 18.92 -11.49 -8.84
N GLY A 224 18.51 -10.35 -8.27
CA GLY A 224 18.71 -10.02 -6.86
C GLY A 224 20.14 -9.59 -6.49
N ILE A 225 20.99 -9.32 -7.46
CA ILE A 225 22.36 -8.81 -7.21
C ILE A 225 22.32 -7.34 -6.83
N ILE A 226 21.41 -6.59 -7.43
CA ILE A 226 21.12 -5.20 -7.09
C ILE A 226 19.71 -5.13 -6.47
N GLU A 227 19.59 -4.46 -5.36
CA GLU A 227 18.33 -4.23 -4.66
C GLU A 227 17.85 -2.79 -4.83
N ILE A 228 16.55 -2.60 -5.02
CA ILE A 228 15.91 -1.29 -5.02
C ILE A 228 15.46 -0.99 -3.58
N MET A 229 16.07 -0.01 -2.96
CA MET A 229 15.83 0.37 -1.56
C MET A 229 14.66 1.34 -1.40
N GLY A 230 14.43 2.19 -2.40
CA GLY A 230 13.36 3.18 -2.36
C GLY A 230 13.09 3.79 -3.72
N VAL A 231 11.90 4.34 -3.86
CA VAL A 231 11.47 5.10 -5.04
C VAL A 231 10.63 6.28 -4.58
N ALA A 232 10.96 7.47 -5.07
CA ALA A 232 10.14 8.66 -4.97
C ALA A 232 9.81 9.15 -6.38
N ARG A 233 8.54 9.50 -6.63
CA ARG A 233 8.10 9.76 -8.00
C ARG A 233 7.16 10.95 -8.10
N ASP A 234 7.43 11.82 -9.05
CA ASP A 234 6.53 12.87 -9.55
C ASP A 234 6.17 12.49 -10.99
N PRO A 235 5.04 11.77 -11.18
CA PRO A 235 4.75 11.09 -12.45
C PRO A 235 4.76 12.00 -13.66
N GLY A 236 5.49 11.60 -14.70
CA GLY A 236 5.65 12.35 -15.96
C GLY A 236 6.61 13.54 -15.88
N LEU A 237 7.22 13.78 -14.72
CA LEU A 237 8.19 14.86 -14.54
C LEU A 237 9.55 14.32 -14.10
N ARG A 238 9.65 13.78 -12.89
CA ARG A 238 10.91 13.28 -12.34
C ARG A 238 10.68 12.18 -11.30
N ALA A 239 11.61 11.24 -11.23
CA ALA A 239 11.68 10.23 -10.19
C ALA A 239 13.10 10.10 -9.67
N LYS A 240 13.21 9.60 -8.44
CA LYS A 240 14.47 9.17 -7.82
C LYS A 240 14.33 7.71 -7.41
N ILE A 241 15.34 6.90 -7.71
CA ILE A 241 15.40 5.49 -7.33
C ILE A 241 16.70 5.22 -6.60
N ALA A 242 16.61 4.63 -5.42
CA ALA A 242 17.77 4.25 -4.61
C ALA A 242 18.07 2.78 -4.79
N VAL A 243 19.32 2.48 -5.10
CA VAL A 243 19.80 1.12 -5.37
C VAL A 243 21.03 0.79 -4.52
N ARG A 244 21.18 -0.48 -4.14
CA ARG A 244 22.38 -0.99 -3.48
C ARG A 244 22.78 -2.34 -4.03
N THR A 245 24.02 -2.73 -3.78
CA THR A 245 24.53 -4.08 -3.98
C THR A 245 25.43 -4.48 -2.83
N PHE A 246 25.50 -5.76 -2.55
CA PHE A 246 26.47 -6.33 -1.59
C PHE A 246 27.74 -6.82 -2.28
N ASP A 247 27.79 -6.88 -3.62
CA ASP A 247 28.99 -7.25 -4.35
C ASP A 247 29.82 -5.99 -4.67
N PRO A 248 30.99 -5.80 -4.03
CA PRO A 248 31.83 -4.60 -4.22
C PRO A 248 32.40 -4.46 -5.64
N ARG A 249 32.29 -5.50 -6.48
CA ARG A 249 32.77 -5.47 -7.88
C ARG A 249 31.74 -4.86 -8.82
N ILE A 250 30.52 -4.63 -8.38
CA ILE A 250 29.42 -4.15 -9.19
C ILE A 250 29.10 -2.70 -8.81
N ASP A 251 29.10 -1.82 -9.80
CA ASP A 251 28.54 -0.48 -9.66
C ASP A 251 27.02 -0.55 -9.91
N PRO A 252 26.18 -0.44 -8.85
CA PRO A 252 24.73 -0.56 -9.02
C PRO A 252 24.11 0.60 -9.79
N VAL A 253 24.68 1.80 -9.68
CA VAL A 253 24.21 2.98 -10.40
C VAL A 253 24.54 2.84 -11.88
N GLY A 254 25.79 2.50 -12.22
CA GLY A 254 26.21 2.27 -13.59
C GLY A 254 25.47 1.14 -14.27
N ALA A 255 25.16 0.05 -13.55
CA ALA A 255 24.36 -1.06 -14.08
C ALA A 255 22.93 -0.63 -14.41
N CYS A 256 22.29 0.17 -13.56
CA CYS A 256 20.94 0.69 -13.79
C CYS A 256 20.88 1.72 -14.93
N VAL A 257 21.90 2.57 -15.05
CA VAL A 257 22.00 3.55 -16.13
C VAL A 257 22.24 2.84 -17.47
N GLY A 258 23.13 1.85 -17.47
CA GLY A 258 23.51 1.09 -18.66
C GLY A 258 24.43 1.86 -19.61
N ILE A 259 24.91 1.15 -20.64
CA ILE A 259 25.83 1.72 -21.64
C ILE A 259 25.15 2.88 -22.36
N ARG A 260 25.77 4.07 -22.31
CA ARG A 260 25.24 5.31 -22.90
C ARG A 260 23.80 5.63 -22.43
N ALA A 261 23.51 5.30 -21.18
CA ALA A 261 22.19 5.48 -20.55
C ALA A 261 21.04 4.68 -21.20
N SER A 262 21.35 3.60 -21.92
CA SER A 262 20.33 2.88 -22.70
C SER A 262 19.22 2.26 -21.85
N ARG A 263 19.56 1.72 -20.66
CA ARG A 263 18.58 1.07 -19.78
C ARG A 263 17.65 2.09 -19.12
N VAL A 264 18.22 3.12 -18.49
CA VAL A 264 17.42 4.19 -17.88
C VAL A 264 16.56 4.92 -18.92
N GLN A 265 17.08 5.11 -20.14
CA GLN A 265 16.33 5.74 -21.24
C GLN A 265 15.14 4.86 -21.67
N GLY A 266 15.29 3.54 -21.68
CA GLY A 266 14.19 2.60 -21.93
C GLY A 266 13.04 2.80 -20.95
N VAL A 267 13.37 2.89 -19.65
CA VAL A 267 12.38 3.16 -18.59
C VAL A 267 11.77 4.56 -18.72
N MET A 268 12.61 5.59 -18.97
CA MET A 268 12.12 6.98 -19.17
C MET A 268 11.12 7.07 -20.33
N ASN A 269 11.39 6.39 -21.44
CA ASN A 269 10.50 6.38 -22.61
C ASN A 269 9.14 5.73 -22.29
N GLU A 270 9.14 4.64 -21.51
CA GLU A 270 7.89 4.00 -21.07
C GLU A 270 7.06 4.92 -20.16
N LEU A 271 7.71 5.79 -19.39
CA LEU A 271 7.09 6.72 -18.45
C LEU A 271 6.87 8.12 -19.05
N ALA A 272 6.59 8.19 -20.35
CA ALA A 272 6.30 9.45 -21.06
C ALA A 272 7.41 10.51 -20.96
N GLY A 273 8.67 10.10 -20.83
CA GLY A 273 9.82 10.99 -20.75
C GLY A 273 10.15 11.49 -19.33
N GLU A 274 9.63 10.84 -18.30
CA GLU A 274 9.95 11.14 -16.90
C GLU A 274 11.46 11.02 -16.65
N CYS A 275 12.09 12.08 -16.13
CA CYS A 275 13.53 12.06 -15.80
C CYS A 275 13.78 11.20 -14.57
N ILE A 276 14.76 10.29 -14.65
CA ILE A 276 15.04 9.36 -13.55
C ILE A 276 16.46 9.58 -13.02
N ASP A 277 16.58 9.87 -11.73
CA ASP A 277 17.84 9.94 -11.00
C ASP A 277 18.07 8.60 -10.30
N VAL A 278 19.15 7.92 -10.63
CA VAL A 278 19.57 6.68 -9.96
C VAL A 278 20.58 7.05 -8.86
N ILE A 279 20.30 6.67 -7.63
CA ILE A 279 21.01 7.08 -6.43
C ILE A 279 21.56 5.85 -5.72
N LEU A 280 22.81 5.91 -5.30
CA LEU A 280 23.39 4.88 -4.47
C LEU A 280 22.83 5.02 -3.04
N TRP A 281 22.14 4.01 -2.58
CA TRP A 281 21.65 3.94 -1.21
C TRP A 281 22.82 3.86 -0.20
N ASP A 282 22.65 4.45 0.96
CA ASP A 282 23.61 4.41 2.04
C ASP A 282 22.90 4.16 3.37
N GLU A 283 23.58 3.46 4.29
CA GLU A 283 23.06 3.21 5.62
C GLU A 283 23.14 4.45 6.50
N ASP A 284 24.20 5.27 6.27
CA ASP A 284 24.33 6.55 6.93
C ASP A 284 23.35 7.59 6.35
N PRO A 285 22.43 8.12 7.17
CA PRO A 285 21.38 9.03 6.70
C PRO A 285 21.93 10.32 6.05
N GLU A 286 23.00 10.88 6.58
CA GLU A 286 23.57 12.11 6.04
C GLU A 286 24.17 11.87 4.67
N THR A 287 24.94 10.81 4.52
CA THR A 287 25.49 10.38 3.23
C THR A 287 24.39 10.07 2.23
N TYR A 288 23.31 9.43 2.67
CA TYR A 288 22.17 9.10 1.80
C TYR A 288 21.45 10.34 1.33
N VAL A 289 21.16 11.31 2.22
CA VAL A 289 20.54 12.59 1.85
C VAL A 289 21.46 13.38 0.91
N ARG A 290 22.79 13.42 1.18
CA ARG A 290 23.76 14.06 0.28
C ARG A 290 23.67 13.49 -1.14
N LYS A 291 23.59 12.17 -1.28
CA LYS A 291 23.44 11.50 -2.58
C LYS A 291 22.06 11.77 -3.20
N ALA A 292 21.01 11.78 -2.41
CA ALA A 292 19.63 12.01 -2.87
C ALA A 292 19.41 13.45 -3.38
N MET A 293 20.17 14.42 -2.89
CA MET A 293 20.12 15.83 -3.31
C MET A 293 20.89 16.12 -4.61
N ALA A 294 21.60 15.15 -5.18
CA ALA A 294 22.28 15.33 -6.45
C ALA A 294 21.35 15.99 -7.51
N PRO A 295 21.89 16.85 -8.38
CA PRO A 295 23.30 17.09 -8.67
C PRO A 295 23.95 18.20 -7.81
N VAL A 296 23.28 18.75 -6.81
CA VAL A 296 23.84 19.79 -5.95
C VAL A 296 24.73 19.15 -4.89
N GLN A 297 25.91 19.73 -4.69
CA GLN A 297 26.81 19.35 -3.61
C GLN A 297 26.37 20.02 -2.32
N ILE A 298 26.21 19.24 -1.27
CA ILE A 298 25.93 19.70 0.07
C ILE A 298 27.27 19.97 0.77
N VAL A 299 27.40 21.15 1.36
CA VAL A 299 28.60 21.58 2.09
C VAL A 299 28.59 20.92 3.46
N ASP A 300 27.49 21.08 4.19
CA ASP A 300 27.36 20.56 5.56
C ASP A 300 25.95 20.07 5.85
N THR A 301 25.80 19.28 6.93
CA THR A 301 24.52 18.69 7.36
C THR A 301 24.40 18.75 8.88
N ALA A 302 23.20 19.02 9.39
CA ALA A 302 22.90 18.95 10.81
C ALA A 302 21.52 18.29 11.03
N ILE A 303 21.46 17.38 11.99
CA ILE A 303 20.20 16.72 12.38
C ILE A 303 19.66 17.43 13.61
N GLN A 304 18.42 17.90 13.51
CA GLN A 304 17.69 18.50 14.62
C GLN A 304 16.45 17.67 14.94
N THR A 305 16.24 17.41 16.21
CA THR A 305 15.03 16.79 16.71
C THR A 305 14.10 17.90 17.22
N ILE A 306 12.96 18.08 16.59
CA ILE A 306 11.96 19.09 16.95
C ILE A 306 10.79 18.38 17.61
N THR A 307 10.49 18.73 18.88
CA THR A 307 9.31 18.22 19.59
C THR A 307 8.23 19.29 19.55
N ASN A 308 7.05 18.98 19.00
CA ASN A 308 5.92 19.89 18.96
C ASN A 308 5.26 20.00 20.36
N GLU A 309 4.42 21.02 20.56
CA GLU A 309 3.61 21.20 21.78
C GLU A 309 2.71 19.99 22.12
N SER A 310 2.40 19.16 21.13
CA SER A 310 1.63 17.90 21.28
C SER A 310 2.48 16.69 21.68
N GLY A 311 3.80 16.86 21.86
CA GLY A 311 4.72 15.77 22.20
C GLY A 311 5.18 14.91 21.01
N GLU A 312 4.77 15.23 19.80
CA GLU A 312 5.24 14.55 18.59
C GLU A 312 6.66 15.01 18.25
N THR A 313 7.57 14.06 18.12
CA THR A 313 8.97 14.31 17.78
C THR A 313 9.18 14.12 16.29
N ARG A 314 9.69 15.14 15.61
CA ARG A 314 10.11 15.10 14.20
C ARG A 314 11.61 15.27 14.09
N ARG A 315 12.22 14.50 13.19
CA ARG A 315 13.63 14.64 12.86
C ARG A 315 13.76 15.39 11.55
N VAL A 316 14.42 16.53 11.60
CA VAL A 316 14.68 17.40 10.45
C VAL A 316 16.18 17.37 10.18
N MET A 317 16.54 17.17 8.91
CA MET A 317 17.92 17.30 8.45
C MET A 317 18.08 18.64 7.76
N HIS A 318 18.84 19.54 8.37
CA HIS A 318 19.26 20.79 7.77
C HIS A 318 20.47 20.54 6.89
N ILE A 319 20.44 21.05 5.66
CA ILE A 319 21.56 20.93 4.72
C ILE A 319 22.00 22.28 4.23
N ALA A 320 23.31 22.52 4.27
CA ALA A 320 23.95 23.71 3.75
C ALA A 320 24.31 23.52 2.27
N VAL A 321 23.93 24.49 1.44
CA VAL A 321 24.32 24.52 0.05
C VAL A 321 25.02 25.83 -0.31
N PRO A 322 25.95 25.84 -1.27
CA PRO A 322 26.65 27.05 -1.69
C PRO A 322 25.68 28.14 -2.12
N GLU A 323 26.02 29.39 -1.80
CA GLU A 323 25.27 30.57 -2.25
C GLU A 323 25.07 30.54 -3.78
N GLY A 324 23.87 30.76 -4.24
CA GLY A 324 23.50 30.66 -5.67
C GLY A 324 23.14 29.25 -6.14
N LYS A 325 23.34 28.21 -5.34
CA LYS A 325 22.89 26.83 -5.64
C LYS A 325 21.55 26.49 -4.95
N LEU A 326 21.09 27.32 -4.04
CA LEU A 326 19.81 27.14 -3.32
C LEU A 326 18.61 26.88 -4.26
N PRO A 327 18.41 27.67 -5.37
CA PRO A 327 17.32 27.39 -6.30
C PRO A 327 17.43 26.02 -6.99
N GLN A 328 18.67 25.58 -7.26
CA GLN A 328 18.94 24.28 -7.88
C GLN A 328 18.71 23.12 -6.87
N ALA A 329 19.09 23.32 -5.61
CA ALA A 329 18.88 22.34 -4.54
C ALA A 329 17.38 22.12 -4.26
N VAL A 330 16.64 23.22 -4.17
CA VAL A 330 15.18 23.17 -3.99
C VAL A 330 14.50 22.57 -5.22
N GLY A 331 14.97 22.94 -6.41
CA GLY A 331 14.40 22.54 -7.68
C GLY A 331 13.12 23.31 -8.02
N ARG A 332 12.61 23.10 -9.21
CA ARG A 332 11.39 23.78 -9.69
C ARG A 332 10.19 23.37 -8.84
N GLY A 333 9.59 24.34 -8.12
CA GLY A 333 8.44 24.08 -7.23
C GLY A 333 8.76 23.13 -6.06
N GLY A 334 10.01 23.10 -5.58
CA GLY A 334 10.41 22.23 -4.48
C GLY A 334 10.59 20.74 -4.86
N GLN A 335 10.57 20.42 -6.14
CA GLN A 335 10.55 19.03 -6.62
C GLN A 335 11.76 18.20 -6.15
N ASN A 336 12.98 18.77 -6.19
CA ASN A 336 14.17 18.02 -5.84
C ASN A 336 14.21 17.68 -4.35
N VAL A 337 13.90 18.65 -3.48
CA VAL A 337 13.82 18.45 -2.01
C VAL A 337 12.70 17.47 -1.67
N ARG A 338 11.50 17.67 -2.23
CA ARG A 338 10.36 16.79 -1.97
C ARG A 338 10.66 15.34 -2.33
N LEU A 339 11.22 15.08 -3.52
CA LEU A 339 11.58 13.73 -3.94
C LEU A 339 12.72 13.14 -3.10
N ALA A 340 13.70 13.95 -2.69
CA ALA A 340 14.76 13.51 -1.79
C ALA A 340 14.20 13.17 -0.40
N SER A 341 13.30 14.01 0.12
CA SER A 341 12.61 13.78 1.39
C SER A 341 11.77 12.50 1.37
N GLU A 342 10.97 12.30 0.32
CA GLU A 342 10.16 11.10 0.11
C GLU A 342 11.03 9.83 -0.02
N LEU A 343 12.15 9.93 -0.77
CA LEU A 343 13.06 8.81 -0.99
C LEU A 343 13.79 8.38 0.29
N THR A 344 14.25 9.35 1.09
CA THR A 344 15.07 9.11 2.27
C THR A 344 14.26 8.94 3.55
N GLY A 345 13.00 9.40 3.55
CA GLY A 345 12.14 9.43 4.73
C GLY A 345 12.51 10.54 5.75
N TRP A 346 13.41 11.47 5.37
CA TRP A 346 13.80 12.58 6.20
C TRP A 346 13.07 13.87 5.79
N GLU A 347 12.68 14.68 6.76
CA GLU A 347 12.29 16.06 6.50
C GLU A 347 13.57 16.86 6.23
N ILE A 348 13.72 17.39 5.00
CA ILE A 348 14.93 18.08 4.56
C ILE A 348 14.66 19.58 4.49
N ASN A 349 15.45 20.35 5.24
CA ASN A 349 15.46 21.81 5.18
C ASN A 349 16.75 22.30 4.50
N VAL A 350 16.60 23.03 3.40
CA VAL A 350 17.71 23.50 2.58
C VAL A 350 18.00 24.96 2.92
N LEU A 351 19.22 25.21 3.36
CA LEU A 351 19.71 26.52 3.80
C LEU A 351 20.93 26.96 2.97
N SER A 352 21.15 28.24 2.85
CA SER A 352 22.44 28.79 2.42
C SER A 352 23.49 28.55 3.52
N GLU A 353 24.76 28.62 3.17
CA GLU A 353 25.88 28.49 4.14
C GLU A 353 25.74 29.48 5.31
N ALA A 354 25.37 30.75 5.01
CA ALA A 354 25.20 31.78 6.01
C ALA A 354 24.00 31.52 6.95
N GLU A 355 22.89 31.06 6.40
CA GLU A 355 21.72 30.67 7.23
C GLU A 355 22.00 29.45 8.08
N PHE A 356 22.78 28.52 7.55
CA PHE A 356 23.16 27.30 8.27
C PHE A 356 24.12 27.63 9.44
N GLU A 357 25.13 28.46 9.22
CA GLU A 357 26.01 28.96 10.30
C GLU A 357 25.21 29.69 11.37
N THR A 358 24.26 30.53 10.98
CA THR A 358 23.38 31.23 11.93
C THR A 358 22.56 30.24 12.76
N LEU A 359 22.04 29.17 12.12
CA LEU A 359 21.29 28.14 12.81
C LEU A 359 22.19 27.35 13.78
N GLN A 360 23.40 26.97 13.35
CA GLN A 360 24.36 26.26 14.21
C GLN A 360 24.73 27.11 15.43
N ASN A 361 25.03 28.38 15.24
CA ASN A 361 25.35 29.29 16.35
C ASN A 361 24.14 29.42 17.31
N ALA A 362 22.93 29.58 16.80
CA ALA A 362 21.73 29.67 17.64
C ALA A 362 21.45 28.36 18.43
N VAL A 363 21.73 27.20 17.84
CA VAL A 363 21.62 25.91 18.53
C VAL A 363 22.67 25.80 19.60
N GLN A 364 23.92 26.19 19.31
CA GLN A 364 25.02 26.21 20.26
C GLN A 364 24.72 27.14 21.42
N ASP A 365 24.33 28.39 21.16
CA ASP A 365 23.96 29.38 22.19
C ASP A 365 22.84 28.85 23.10
N SER A 366 21.85 28.18 22.53
CA SER A 366 20.73 27.56 23.28
C SER A 366 21.21 26.39 24.16
N GLN A 367 22.13 25.57 23.66
CA GLN A 367 22.72 24.48 24.43
C GLN A 367 23.59 25.02 25.57
N GLU A 368 24.39 26.06 25.32
CA GLU A 368 25.21 26.73 26.33
C GLU A 368 24.35 27.30 27.47
N GLN A 369 23.28 28.04 27.14
CA GLN A 369 22.35 28.56 28.13
C GLN A 369 21.67 27.43 28.92
N THR A 370 21.23 26.37 28.26
CA THR A 370 20.58 25.23 28.92
C THR A 370 21.55 24.50 29.84
N LEU A 371 22.78 24.26 29.40
CA LEU A 371 23.81 23.58 30.22
C LEU A 371 24.25 24.47 31.41
N ALA A 372 24.43 25.78 31.19
CA ALA A 372 24.74 26.74 32.22
C ALA A 372 23.64 26.82 33.30
N GLU A 373 22.37 26.89 32.90
CA GLU A 373 21.25 26.93 33.83
C GLU A 373 21.09 25.61 34.62
N VAL A 374 21.18 24.47 33.92
CA VAL A 374 20.99 23.14 34.54
C VAL A 374 22.09 22.80 35.53
N LEU A 375 23.33 23.06 35.16
CA LEU A 375 24.50 22.81 36.04
C LEU A 375 24.81 23.97 37.00
N ASN A 376 24.07 25.08 36.86
CA ASN A 376 24.30 26.31 37.62
C ASN A 376 25.78 26.76 37.55
N ILE A 377 26.30 26.93 36.33
CA ILE A 377 27.67 27.31 36.00
C ILE A 377 27.69 28.58 35.15
N ASP A 378 28.86 29.24 35.08
CA ASP A 378 29.05 30.38 34.20
C ASP A 378 29.04 29.94 32.71
N ASN A 379 28.55 30.83 31.81
CA ASN A 379 28.48 30.55 30.40
C ASN A 379 29.82 30.19 29.77
N ASP A 380 30.91 30.82 30.22
CA ASP A 380 32.28 30.52 29.76
C ASP A 380 32.69 29.06 30.03
N ILE A 381 32.24 28.50 31.14
CA ILE A 381 32.46 27.07 31.47
C ILE A 381 31.58 26.17 30.61
N ALA A 382 30.32 26.57 30.39
CA ALA A 382 29.41 25.84 29.52
C ALA A 382 29.90 25.81 28.07
N GLU A 383 30.39 26.96 27.54
CA GLU A 383 30.98 27.06 26.21
C GLU A 383 32.17 26.09 26.03
N ARG A 384 33.06 26.03 26.97
CA ARG A 384 34.23 25.12 26.93
C ARG A 384 33.84 23.66 27.00
N LEU A 385 32.85 23.32 27.82
CA LEU A 385 32.28 21.95 27.85
C LEU A 385 31.69 21.54 26.48
N ILE A 386 30.92 22.42 25.86
CA ILE A 386 30.31 22.15 24.56
C ILE A 386 31.38 22.07 23.47
N GLN A 387 32.39 22.95 23.45
CA GLN A 387 33.51 22.86 22.51
C GLN A 387 34.32 21.58 22.67
N ALA A 388 34.40 21.04 23.90
CA ALA A 388 35.01 19.73 24.18
C ALA A 388 34.08 18.54 23.86
N GLY A 389 32.82 18.78 23.40
CA GLY A 389 31.87 17.75 23.02
C GLY A 389 30.87 17.33 24.11
N TYR A 390 30.87 17.97 25.27
CA TYR A 390 29.95 17.69 26.38
C TYR A 390 28.72 18.59 26.31
N THR A 391 27.75 18.19 25.53
CA THR A 391 26.54 18.99 25.22
C THR A 391 25.35 18.75 26.15
N ALA A 392 25.44 17.75 27.05
CA ALA A 392 24.37 17.37 27.97
C ALA A 392 24.88 17.06 29.35
N PRO A 393 24.10 17.31 30.44
CA PRO A 393 24.49 17.01 31.82
C PRO A 393 24.92 15.56 32.04
N GLU A 394 24.27 14.62 31.37
CA GLU A 394 24.59 13.20 31.44
C GLU A 394 26.02 12.93 30.97
N MET A 395 26.44 13.58 29.89
CA MET A 395 27.80 13.41 29.35
C MET A 395 28.85 13.90 30.32
N VAL A 396 28.57 14.99 31.01
CA VAL A 396 29.50 15.55 32.06
C VAL A 396 29.53 14.62 33.29
N ALA A 397 28.40 14.08 33.71
CA ALA A 397 28.30 13.19 34.86
C ALA A 397 29.04 11.85 34.67
N TYR A 398 29.06 11.33 33.45
CA TYR A 398 29.65 10.03 33.10
C TYR A 398 31.03 10.14 32.43
N ALA A 399 31.55 11.36 32.21
CA ALA A 399 32.88 11.58 31.64
C ALA A 399 33.98 11.07 32.57
N GLU A 400 35.09 10.61 32.01
CA GLU A 400 36.26 10.31 32.80
C GLU A 400 36.90 11.62 33.35
N HIS A 401 37.29 11.62 34.62
CA HIS A 401 37.85 12.81 35.30
C HIS A 401 39.05 13.39 34.53
N ASP A 402 39.91 12.52 34.00
CA ASP A 402 41.10 12.92 33.25
C ASP A 402 40.76 13.57 31.90
N GLU A 403 39.63 13.21 31.29
CA GLU A 403 39.16 13.83 30.05
C GLU A 403 38.66 15.25 30.28
N LEU A 404 37.93 15.50 31.37
CA LEU A 404 37.47 16.83 31.73
C LEU A 404 38.64 17.73 32.18
N LEU A 405 39.67 17.17 32.86
CA LEU A 405 40.88 17.89 33.20
C LEU A 405 41.73 18.29 31.99
N ALA A 406 41.55 17.64 30.84
CA ALA A 406 42.26 18.01 29.62
C ALA A 406 41.68 19.26 28.94
N ILE A 407 40.52 19.74 29.38
CA ILE A 407 39.89 20.98 28.90
C ILE A 407 40.70 22.19 29.46
N GLU A 408 40.94 23.15 28.57
CA GLU A 408 41.72 24.37 28.93
C GLU A 408 41.08 25.12 30.11
N ASP A 409 41.89 25.51 31.08
CA ASP A 409 41.51 26.20 32.32
C ASP A 409 40.64 25.43 33.32
N PHE A 410 40.52 24.09 33.17
CA PHE A 410 39.84 23.26 34.16
C PHE A 410 40.86 22.68 35.14
N ASP A 411 40.60 22.87 36.44
CA ASP A 411 41.33 22.25 37.51
C ASP A 411 40.52 21.12 38.19
N ALA A 412 41.16 20.35 39.03
CA ALA A 412 40.52 19.20 39.68
C ALA A 412 39.30 19.63 40.55
N GLU A 413 39.36 20.83 41.16
CA GLU A 413 38.26 21.33 42.00
C GLU A 413 37.04 21.70 41.15
N THR A 414 37.28 22.30 39.97
CA THR A 414 36.22 22.63 38.98
C THR A 414 35.60 21.37 38.42
N VAL A 415 36.40 20.37 38.04
CA VAL A 415 35.88 19.09 37.48
C VAL A 415 35.05 18.33 38.52
N ASP A 416 35.52 18.23 39.75
CA ASP A 416 34.78 17.60 40.85
C ASP A 416 33.44 18.30 41.10
N ALA A 417 33.42 19.64 41.08
CA ALA A 417 32.19 20.42 41.24
C ALA A 417 31.22 20.26 40.09
N LEU A 418 31.69 20.18 38.83
CA LEU A 418 30.90 19.96 37.64
C LEU A 418 30.24 18.58 37.65
N GLN A 419 31.01 17.53 37.93
CA GLN A 419 30.51 16.16 38.00
C GLN A 419 29.50 15.99 39.14
N ALA A 420 29.73 16.60 40.31
CA ALA A 420 28.79 16.57 41.41
C ALA A 420 27.45 17.24 41.06
N ARG A 421 27.48 18.43 40.42
CA ARG A 421 26.27 19.12 39.99
C ARG A 421 25.49 18.33 38.90
N ALA A 422 26.22 17.75 37.95
CA ALA A 422 25.64 16.92 36.92
C ALA A 422 24.97 15.64 37.50
N ALA A 423 25.62 15.00 38.47
CA ALA A 423 25.06 13.85 39.17
C ALA A 423 23.82 14.22 40.02
N ASP A 424 23.85 15.35 40.72
CA ASP A 424 22.70 15.86 41.49
C ASP A 424 21.48 16.16 40.58
N TYR A 425 21.71 16.74 39.42
CA TYR A 425 20.66 16.98 38.43
C TYR A 425 20.01 15.66 37.97
N LEU A 426 20.81 14.65 37.64
CA LEU A 426 20.31 13.33 37.21
C LEU A 426 19.53 12.64 38.31
N LEU A 427 19.96 12.76 39.55
CA LEU A 427 19.20 12.22 40.71
C LEU A 427 17.85 12.91 40.88
N GLN A 428 17.77 14.22 40.67
CA GLN A 428 16.51 14.95 40.75
C GLN A 428 15.55 14.54 39.64
N GLN A 429 16.03 14.29 38.43
CA GLN A 429 15.20 13.80 37.31
C GLN A 429 14.69 12.36 37.50
N ALA A 430 15.45 11.51 38.19
CA ALA A 430 15.06 10.14 38.46
C ALA A 430 13.92 9.99 39.47
N PHE A 431 13.58 11.08 40.22
CA PHE A 431 12.51 11.10 41.22
C PHE A 431 11.24 11.85 40.77
N VAL A 432 11.18 12.35 39.54
CA VAL A 432 10.02 12.97 38.90
C VAL A 432 9.41 12.01 37.88
#